data_fdf696dfee5d49dfc2c9a39687766172
#
_entry.id   fdf696dfee5d49dfc2c9a39687766172
#
_cell.length_a   1.000
_cell.length_b   1.000
_cell.length_c   1.000
_cell.angle_alpha   90.00
_cell.angle_beta   90.00
_cell.angle_gamma   90.00
#
_symmetry.space_group_name_H-M   'P 1'
#
loop_
_entity.id
_entity.type
_entity.pdbx_description
1 polymer ?
#
loop_
_entity_poly.entity_id
_entity_poly.type
_entity_poly.pdbx_seq_one_letter_code
_entity_poly.pdbx_strand_id
1 'polypeptide(L)'
;MGRMLGLPAWLVSAVKLSDSDIIRLITYSLFINILALATPVFVLQVYDRVVFQAGLETLKALVFGVFIALIFDFTLRQARSRLLQFISLKIDGRLGDTVFDRFSQLNLEDLEKKPAWFWQNIFRDVAQIRNFIGGGTIIIIIDIPFSVIFISIIYFIAPPLILIFILSIFVFTFLAWLAFKVTRAATSAEQGARAEVENLIIEIVSNRATVKSLNISEYLKRVWLEKHSQTMERSLQRGRSADLFANVNVVLTMGVTVALTSFGAVAVLEQTMTIGSLIAANMLATRVIQPLSQISLA
;
A
#
# COMPACT_ATOMS: atom_id res chain seq x y z
N MET A 1 -7.31 13.73 15.49
CA MET A 1 -7.40 12.84 14.32
C MET A 1 -8.65 11.93 14.35
N GLY A 2 -9.16 11.48 15.48
CA GLY A 2 -10.34 10.57 15.55
C GLY A 2 -11.70 11.18 15.19
N ARG A 3 -11.87 12.49 15.19
CA ARG A 3 -13.15 13.15 14.82
C ARG A 3 -13.43 13.27 13.32
N MET A 4 -12.42 13.08 12.46
CA MET A 4 -12.60 13.21 10.99
C MET A 4 -13.13 11.93 10.30
N LEU A 5 -13.08 10.77 10.95
CA LEU A 5 -13.45 9.48 10.34
C LEU A 5 -14.78 8.90 10.85
N GLY A 6 -15.52 9.60 11.74
CA GLY A 6 -16.77 9.07 12.31
C GLY A 6 -16.62 7.76 13.11
N LEU A 7 -15.37 7.38 13.43
CA LEU A 7 -15.09 6.15 14.19
C LEU A 7 -15.41 6.33 15.67
N PRO A 8 -16.02 5.34 16.32
CA PRO A 8 -16.32 5.41 17.75
C PRO A 8 -15.02 5.54 18.59
N ALA A 9 -15.07 6.33 19.65
CA ALA A 9 -13.90 6.67 20.46
C ALA A 9 -13.14 5.44 21.01
N TRP A 10 -13.87 4.37 21.31
CA TRP A 10 -13.28 3.11 21.81
C TRP A 10 -12.41 2.42 20.76
N LEU A 11 -12.82 2.47 19.48
CA LEU A 11 -12.06 1.87 18.39
C LEU A 11 -10.75 2.65 18.16
N VAL A 12 -10.83 3.98 18.23
CA VAL A 12 -9.64 4.83 18.15
C VAL A 12 -8.68 4.55 19.32
N SER A 13 -9.20 4.32 20.53
CA SER A 13 -8.35 4.01 21.70
C SER A 13 -7.71 2.62 21.59
N ALA A 14 -8.41 1.62 21.05
CA ALA A 14 -7.90 0.27 20.86
C ALA A 14 -6.80 0.20 19.79
N VAL A 15 -6.90 1.01 18.72
CA VAL A 15 -5.91 1.09 17.63
C VAL A 15 -4.75 2.04 17.97
N LYS A 16 -4.85 2.83 19.06
CA LYS A 16 -3.80 3.79 19.43
C LYS A 16 -2.47 3.09 19.66
N LEU A 17 -1.49 3.45 18.82
CA LEU A 17 -0.10 3.03 18.95
C LEU A 17 0.56 3.69 20.15
N SER A 18 1.51 2.99 20.77
CA SER A 18 2.37 3.60 21.79
C SER A 18 3.30 4.61 21.13
N ASP A 19 3.56 5.73 21.78
CA ASP A 19 4.47 6.76 21.27
C ASP A 19 5.86 6.18 21.01
N SER A 20 6.32 5.24 21.82
CA SER A 20 7.59 4.52 21.62
C SER A 20 7.60 3.66 20.36
N ASP A 21 6.49 3.01 20.00
CA ASP A 21 6.39 2.19 18.80
C ASP A 21 6.38 3.07 17.54
N ILE A 22 5.70 4.22 17.60
CA ILE A 22 5.68 5.22 16.52
C ILE A 22 7.08 5.79 16.28
N ILE A 23 7.78 6.20 17.34
CA ILE A 23 9.13 6.76 17.24
C ILE A 23 10.09 5.73 16.61
N ARG A 24 10.07 4.48 17.06
CA ARG A 24 10.90 3.41 16.48
C ARG A 24 10.60 3.19 15.00
N LEU A 25 9.32 3.18 14.62
CA LEU A 25 8.89 2.98 13.26
C LEU A 25 9.37 4.12 12.35
N ILE A 26 9.20 5.36 12.78
CA ILE A 26 9.69 6.55 12.05
C ILE A 26 11.22 6.53 11.94
N THR A 27 11.92 6.17 13.03
CA THR A 27 13.38 6.08 13.02
C THR A 27 13.87 5.03 12.03
N TYR A 28 13.31 3.83 12.03
CA TYR A 28 13.68 2.80 11.04
C TYR A 28 13.38 3.27 9.61
N SER A 29 12.22 3.88 9.38
CA SER A 29 11.87 4.40 8.05
C SER A 29 12.81 5.52 7.61
N LEU A 30 13.20 6.42 8.50
CA LEU A 30 14.17 7.47 8.20
C LEU A 30 15.51 6.88 7.73
N PHE A 31 16.08 5.95 8.50
CA PHE A 31 17.36 5.34 8.14
C PHE A 31 17.26 4.51 6.85
N ILE A 32 16.17 3.76 6.65
CA ILE A 32 15.94 3.01 5.42
C ILE A 32 15.89 3.96 4.21
N ASN A 33 15.19 5.08 4.32
CA ASN A 33 15.08 6.06 3.23
C ASN A 33 16.41 6.79 2.98
N ILE A 34 17.22 7.04 4.02
CA ILE A 34 18.59 7.56 3.86
C ILE A 34 19.49 6.52 3.18
N LEU A 35 19.48 5.27 3.63
CA LEU A 35 20.29 4.20 3.02
C LEU A 35 19.87 3.88 1.57
N ALA A 36 18.58 4.12 1.24
CA ALA A 36 18.10 3.98 -0.13
C ALA A 36 18.77 4.94 -1.12
N LEU A 37 19.41 6.02 -0.64
CA LEU A 37 20.22 6.94 -1.45
C LEU A 37 21.59 6.36 -1.82
N ALA A 38 22.06 5.34 -1.11
CA ALA A 38 23.38 4.77 -1.34
C ALA A 38 23.58 4.32 -2.79
N THR A 39 22.57 3.67 -3.39
CA THR A 39 22.65 3.20 -4.78
C THR A 39 22.65 4.34 -5.81
N PRO A 40 21.73 5.34 -5.78
CA PRO A 40 21.80 6.49 -6.68
C PRO A 40 23.11 7.29 -6.53
N VAL A 41 23.59 7.50 -5.30
CA VAL A 41 24.85 8.22 -5.06
C VAL A 41 26.05 7.43 -5.58
N PHE A 42 26.06 6.11 -5.41
CA PHE A 42 27.08 5.24 -5.99
C PHE A 42 27.13 5.37 -7.51
N VAL A 43 25.98 5.26 -8.17
CA VAL A 43 25.89 5.36 -9.63
C VAL A 43 26.38 6.72 -10.11
N LEU A 44 25.94 7.81 -9.45
CA LEU A 44 26.40 9.15 -9.74
C LEU A 44 27.94 9.26 -9.66
N GLN A 45 28.54 8.78 -8.57
CA GLN A 45 29.99 8.83 -8.38
C GLN A 45 30.76 7.97 -9.37
N VAL A 46 30.21 6.80 -9.72
CA VAL A 46 30.85 5.91 -10.71
C VAL A 46 30.88 6.59 -12.08
N TYR A 47 29.76 7.13 -12.55
CA TYR A 47 29.72 7.75 -13.86
C TYR A 47 30.46 9.09 -13.91
N ASP A 48 30.36 9.94 -12.90
CA ASP A 48 30.95 11.27 -12.94
C ASP A 48 32.43 11.31 -12.53
N ARG A 49 32.91 10.32 -11.77
CA ARG A 49 34.28 10.34 -11.26
C ARG A 49 35.09 9.12 -11.70
N VAL A 50 34.59 7.92 -11.46
CA VAL A 50 35.38 6.71 -11.72
C VAL A 50 35.61 6.51 -13.21
N VAL A 51 34.58 6.62 -14.04
CA VAL A 51 34.66 6.42 -15.49
C VAL A 51 35.54 7.48 -16.16
N PHE A 52 35.41 8.76 -15.77
CA PHE A 52 36.21 9.83 -16.35
C PHE A 52 37.66 9.88 -15.88
N GLN A 53 37.94 9.44 -14.64
CA GLN A 53 39.28 9.53 -14.04
C GLN A 53 39.99 8.18 -13.98
N ALA A 54 39.40 7.10 -14.52
CA ALA A 54 39.90 5.72 -14.46
C ALA A 54 40.30 5.28 -13.01
N GLY A 55 39.58 5.77 -12.00
CA GLY A 55 39.89 5.62 -10.58
C GLY A 55 39.47 4.27 -10.01
N LEU A 56 40.20 3.19 -10.30
CA LEU A 56 39.89 1.83 -9.83
C LEU A 56 39.87 1.72 -8.29
N GLU A 57 40.75 2.43 -7.60
CA GLU A 57 40.80 2.42 -6.12
C GLU A 57 39.55 3.08 -5.52
N THR A 58 39.08 4.17 -6.14
CA THR A 58 37.82 4.81 -5.74
C THR A 58 36.63 3.88 -5.96
N LEU A 59 36.62 3.12 -7.07
CA LEU A 59 35.58 2.14 -7.33
C LEU A 59 35.50 1.07 -6.25
N LYS A 60 36.65 0.49 -5.86
CA LYS A 60 36.70 -0.52 -4.79
C LYS A 60 36.13 0.02 -3.47
N ALA A 61 36.53 1.23 -3.09
CA ALA A 61 36.01 1.87 -1.87
C ALA A 61 34.50 2.13 -1.94
N LEU A 62 33.99 2.62 -3.08
CA LEU A 62 32.55 2.84 -3.27
C LEU A 62 31.73 1.55 -3.23
N VAL A 63 32.23 0.48 -3.89
CA VAL A 63 31.57 -0.84 -3.88
C VAL A 63 31.50 -1.39 -2.45
N PHE A 64 32.60 -1.30 -1.69
CA PHE A 64 32.62 -1.75 -0.31
C PHE A 64 31.65 -0.94 0.58
N GLY A 65 31.63 0.39 0.41
CA GLY A 65 30.71 1.26 1.14
C GLY A 65 29.23 0.96 0.85
N VAL A 66 28.87 0.77 -0.43
CA VAL A 66 27.50 0.40 -0.81
C VAL A 66 27.13 -0.99 -0.32
N PHE A 67 28.05 -1.95 -0.35
CA PHE A 67 27.80 -3.29 0.19
C PHE A 67 27.44 -3.25 1.68
N ILE A 68 28.18 -2.47 2.47
CA ILE A 68 27.85 -2.23 3.88
C ILE A 68 26.46 -1.57 4.01
N ALA A 69 26.20 -0.53 3.23
CA ALA A 69 24.90 0.16 3.25
C ALA A 69 23.73 -0.79 2.94
N LEU A 70 23.88 -1.71 1.98
CA LEU A 70 22.89 -2.71 1.63
C LEU A 70 22.63 -3.71 2.77
N ILE A 71 23.68 -4.14 3.50
CA ILE A 71 23.52 -5.02 4.67
C ILE A 71 22.71 -4.30 5.77
N PHE A 72 23.04 -3.03 6.03
CA PHE A 72 22.31 -2.24 7.01
C PHE A 72 20.85 -1.99 6.56
N ASP A 73 20.61 -1.66 5.29
CA ASP A 73 19.27 -1.48 4.72
C ASP A 73 18.43 -2.75 4.88
N PHE A 74 18.99 -3.91 4.53
CA PHE A 74 18.34 -5.21 4.73
C PHE A 74 17.95 -5.45 6.20
N THR A 75 18.91 -5.23 7.10
CA THR A 75 18.73 -5.46 8.55
C THR A 75 17.63 -4.55 9.11
N LEU A 76 17.65 -3.26 8.72
CA LEU A 76 16.65 -2.29 9.16
C LEU A 76 15.26 -2.59 8.58
N ARG A 77 15.16 -3.00 7.32
CA ARG A 77 13.88 -3.45 6.72
C ARG A 77 13.31 -4.64 7.46
N GLN A 78 14.15 -5.61 7.80
CA GLN A 78 13.73 -6.78 8.55
C GLN A 78 13.30 -6.41 9.99
N ALA A 79 14.03 -5.51 10.65
CA ALA A 79 13.66 -5.00 11.96
C ALA A 79 12.32 -4.23 11.92
N ARG A 80 12.11 -3.37 10.92
CA ARG A 80 10.86 -2.65 10.69
C ARG A 80 9.68 -3.61 10.46
N SER A 81 9.87 -4.62 9.63
CA SER A 81 8.84 -5.63 9.34
C SER A 81 8.43 -6.39 10.61
N ARG A 82 9.40 -6.84 11.42
CA ARG A 82 9.13 -7.49 12.70
C ARG A 82 8.41 -6.58 13.68
N LEU A 83 8.80 -5.31 13.74
CA LEU A 83 8.13 -4.32 14.59
C LEU A 83 6.66 -4.13 14.18
N LEU A 84 6.38 -4.02 12.88
CA LEU A 84 5.01 -3.90 12.37
C LEU A 84 4.17 -5.15 12.68
N GLN A 85 4.74 -6.34 12.52
CA GLN A 85 4.07 -7.58 12.90
C GLN A 85 3.75 -7.62 14.39
N PHE A 86 4.69 -7.22 15.26
CA PHE A 86 4.47 -7.12 16.70
C PHE A 86 3.37 -6.12 17.05
N ILE A 87 3.38 -4.94 16.42
CA ILE A 87 2.35 -3.91 16.59
C ILE A 87 0.99 -4.44 16.14
N SER A 88 0.91 -5.12 14.99
CA SER A 88 -0.35 -5.65 14.47
C SER A 88 -0.95 -6.71 15.39
N LEU A 89 -0.14 -7.60 15.96
CA LEU A 89 -0.58 -8.59 16.94
C LEU A 89 -1.07 -7.95 18.25
N LYS A 90 -0.38 -6.91 18.72
CA LYS A 90 -0.77 -6.17 19.91
C LYS A 90 -2.12 -5.45 19.73
N ILE A 91 -2.35 -4.90 18.56
CA ILE A 91 -3.63 -4.26 18.20
C ILE A 91 -4.73 -5.32 18.04
N ASP A 92 -4.44 -6.45 17.39
CA ASP A 92 -5.37 -7.57 17.23
C ASP A 92 -5.89 -8.06 18.60
N GLY A 93 -4.98 -8.30 19.57
CA GLY A 93 -5.36 -8.69 20.92
C GLY A 93 -6.25 -7.65 21.61
N ARG A 94 -5.86 -6.36 21.58
CA ARG A 94 -6.66 -5.28 22.20
C ARG A 94 -8.03 -5.11 21.55
N LEU A 95 -8.09 -5.18 20.22
CA LEU A 95 -9.36 -5.10 19.50
C LEU A 95 -10.24 -6.30 19.79
N GLY A 96 -9.66 -7.52 19.77
CA GLY A 96 -10.38 -8.74 20.10
C GLY A 96 -11.00 -8.70 21.49
N ASP A 97 -10.21 -8.36 22.49
CA ASP A 97 -10.68 -8.20 23.88
C ASP A 97 -11.80 -7.15 23.98
N THR A 98 -11.58 -5.97 23.39
CA THR A 98 -12.57 -4.87 23.44
C THR A 98 -13.88 -5.24 22.74
N VAL A 99 -13.80 -5.92 21.60
CA VAL A 99 -14.97 -6.38 20.84
C VAL A 99 -15.71 -7.47 21.62
N PHE A 100 -14.96 -8.42 22.19
CA PHE A 100 -15.55 -9.50 22.99
C PHE A 100 -16.23 -8.98 24.25
N ASP A 101 -15.59 -8.08 25.00
CA ASP A 101 -16.19 -7.45 26.19
C ASP A 101 -17.49 -6.72 25.86
N ARG A 102 -17.50 -5.96 24.76
CA ARG A 102 -18.72 -5.28 24.31
C ARG A 102 -19.82 -6.26 23.88
N PHE A 103 -19.45 -7.32 23.16
CA PHE A 103 -20.37 -8.36 22.77
C PHE A 103 -21.00 -9.02 24.00
N SER A 104 -20.20 -9.32 25.04
CA SER A 104 -20.68 -9.93 26.28
C SER A 104 -21.57 -9.02 27.13
N GLN A 105 -21.45 -7.69 26.98
CA GLN A 105 -22.26 -6.70 27.70
C GLN A 105 -23.58 -6.37 26.99
N LEU A 106 -23.80 -6.87 25.76
CA LEU A 106 -25.05 -6.64 25.06
C LEU A 106 -26.20 -7.43 25.68
N ASN A 107 -27.37 -6.78 25.75
CA ASN A 107 -28.60 -7.45 26.16
C ASN A 107 -29.03 -8.47 25.11
N LEU A 108 -29.75 -9.52 25.52
CA LEU A 108 -30.23 -10.57 24.61
C LEU A 108 -31.08 -9.98 23.47
N GLU A 109 -31.92 -8.99 23.78
CA GLU A 109 -32.72 -8.29 22.78
C GLU A 109 -31.88 -7.65 21.66
N ASP A 110 -30.73 -7.03 22.01
CA ASP A 110 -29.84 -6.41 21.02
C ASP A 110 -29.05 -7.43 20.22
N LEU A 111 -28.74 -8.59 20.82
CA LEU A 111 -28.13 -9.71 20.12
C LEU A 111 -29.09 -10.34 19.11
N GLU A 112 -30.35 -10.48 19.45
CA GLU A 112 -31.39 -11.05 18.58
C GLU A 112 -31.81 -10.13 17.43
N LYS A 113 -31.66 -8.79 17.57
CA LYS A 113 -31.92 -7.82 16.49
C LYS A 113 -31.03 -8.02 15.27
N LYS A 114 -29.91 -8.67 15.43
CA LYS A 114 -28.94 -8.92 14.35
C LYS A 114 -28.69 -10.41 14.20
N PRO A 115 -28.65 -10.91 12.96
CA PRO A 115 -28.37 -12.33 12.70
C PRO A 115 -26.91 -12.69 13.09
N ALA A 116 -26.67 -13.98 13.34
CA ALA A 116 -25.38 -14.48 13.80
C ALA A 116 -24.20 -14.11 12.86
N TRP A 117 -24.43 -14.06 11.54
CA TRP A 117 -23.42 -13.66 10.59
C TRP A 117 -22.92 -12.20 10.78
N PHE A 118 -23.76 -11.30 11.26
CA PHE A 118 -23.37 -9.92 11.55
C PHE A 118 -22.27 -9.87 12.62
N TRP A 119 -22.45 -10.66 13.68
CA TRP A 119 -21.48 -10.74 14.77
C TRP A 119 -20.18 -11.40 14.34
N GLN A 120 -20.27 -12.47 13.55
CA GLN A 120 -19.08 -13.12 12.96
C GLN A 120 -18.27 -12.18 12.08
N ASN A 121 -18.95 -11.32 11.31
CA ASN A 121 -18.28 -10.33 10.48
C ASN A 121 -17.49 -9.30 11.29
N ILE A 122 -17.99 -8.86 12.45
CA ILE A 122 -17.26 -7.94 13.33
C ILE A 122 -15.90 -8.54 13.75
N PHE A 123 -15.86 -9.81 14.14
CA PHE A 123 -14.59 -10.48 14.46
C PHE A 123 -13.68 -10.65 13.24
N ARG A 124 -14.24 -10.87 12.07
CA ARG A 124 -13.48 -10.93 10.82
C ARG A 124 -12.88 -9.56 10.45
N ASP A 125 -13.58 -8.48 10.74
CA ASP A 125 -13.10 -7.11 10.49
C ASP A 125 -11.90 -6.76 11.37
N VAL A 126 -11.81 -7.30 12.59
CA VAL A 126 -10.61 -7.20 13.46
C VAL A 126 -9.39 -7.78 12.74
N ALA A 127 -9.53 -8.96 12.13
CA ALA A 127 -8.44 -9.57 11.37
C ALA A 127 -8.05 -8.75 10.13
N GLN A 128 -9.00 -8.07 9.48
CA GLN A 128 -8.69 -7.16 8.36
C GLN A 128 -7.87 -5.95 8.82
N ILE A 129 -8.24 -5.34 9.96
CA ILE A 129 -7.47 -4.24 10.56
C ILE A 129 -6.04 -4.68 10.89
N ARG A 130 -5.88 -5.86 11.50
CA ARG A 130 -4.55 -6.44 11.75
C ARG A 130 -3.74 -6.58 10.46
N ASN A 131 -4.33 -7.15 9.40
CA ASN A 131 -3.66 -7.37 8.12
C ASN A 131 -3.30 -6.04 7.44
N PHE A 132 -4.12 -5.00 7.57
CA PHE A 132 -3.81 -3.66 7.07
C PHE A 132 -2.59 -3.05 7.79
N ILE A 133 -2.55 -3.14 9.11
CA ILE A 133 -1.46 -2.57 9.93
C ILE A 133 -0.16 -3.38 9.77
N GLY A 134 -0.24 -4.71 9.73
CA GLY A 134 0.92 -5.58 9.51
C GLY A 134 1.36 -5.67 8.05
N GLY A 135 0.57 -5.15 7.12
CA GLY A 135 0.79 -5.26 5.69
C GLY A 135 1.66 -4.16 5.08
N GLY A 136 1.95 -4.31 3.78
CA GLY A 136 2.77 -3.37 3.02
C GLY A 136 2.16 -1.97 2.89
N THR A 137 0.84 -1.84 2.95
CA THR A 137 0.13 -0.57 2.77
C THR A 137 0.52 0.47 3.83
N ILE A 138 0.66 0.07 5.09
CA ILE A 138 1.08 1.00 6.16
C ILE A 138 2.51 1.49 5.94
N ILE A 139 3.39 0.65 5.38
CA ILE A 139 4.78 1.03 5.05
C ILE A 139 4.78 2.13 4.01
N ILE A 140 3.95 2.01 2.97
CA ILE A 140 3.82 3.02 1.92
C ILE A 140 3.41 4.37 2.51
N ILE A 141 2.39 4.37 3.38
CA ILE A 141 1.89 5.60 4.03
C ILE A 141 2.98 6.26 4.89
N ILE A 142 3.79 5.46 5.59
CA ILE A 142 4.89 5.97 6.43
C ILE A 142 6.03 6.50 5.56
N ASP A 143 6.30 5.90 4.41
CA ASP A 143 7.40 6.28 3.53
C ASP A 143 7.08 7.52 2.66
N ILE A 144 5.80 7.89 2.43
CA ILE A 144 5.40 9.08 1.67
C ILE A 144 6.07 10.39 2.14
N PRO A 145 6.09 10.74 3.45
CA PRO A 145 6.73 11.97 3.89
C PRO A 145 8.22 12.05 3.53
N PHE A 146 8.89 10.90 3.46
CA PHE A 146 10.31 10.83 3.08
C PHE A 146 10.56 11.06 1.58
N SER A 147 9.51 11.01 0.74
CA SER A 147 9.62 11.38 -0.68
C SER A 147 10.09 12.82 -0.86
N VAL A 148 9.83 13.71 0.11
CA VAL A 148 10.33 15.09 0.11
C VAL A 148 11.87 15.12 0.10
N ILE A 149 12.52 14.19 0.80
CA ILE A 149 13.99 14.07 0.79
C ILE A 149 14.49 13.77 -0.63
N PHE A 150 13.86 12.80 -1.30
CA PHE A 150 14.24 12.42 -2.66
C PHE A 150 14.02 13.57 -3.65
N ILE A 151 12.90 14.28 -3.53
CA ILE A 151 12.59 15.46 -4.36
C ILE A 151 13.64 16.56 -4.14
N SER A 152 14.02 16.84 -2.88
CA SER A 152 15.05 17.82 -2.56
C SER A 152 16.39 17.43 -3.18
N ILE A 153 16.78 16.17 -3.14
CA ILE A 153 18.03 15.69 -3.72
C ILE A 153 18.01 15.83 -5.26
N ILE A 154 16.89 15.49 -5.90
CA ILE A 154 16.72 15.68 -7.36
C ILE A 154 16.89 17.15 -7.73
N TYR A 155 16.33 18.08 -6.93
CA TYR A 155 16.46 19.50 -7.15
C TYR A 155 17.93 19.97 -7.15
N PHE A 156 18.77 19.40 -6.26
CA PHE A 156 20.20 19.76 -6.20
C PHE A 156 21.05 19.06 -7.27
N ILE A 157 20.71 17.82 -7.65
CA ILE A 157 21.54 17.01 -8.57
C ILE A 157 21.14 17.25 -10.03
N ALA A 158 19.86 17.45 -10.31
CA ALA A 158 19.30 17.55 -11.64
C ALA A 158 18.25 18.69 -11.75
N PRO A 159 18.63 19.98 -11.53
CA PRO A 159 17.69 21.10 -11.55
C PRO A 159 16.82 21.17 -12.81
N PRO A 160 17.34 20.91 -14.04
CA PRO A 160 16.53 20.99 -15.27
C PRO A 160 15.35 20.01 -15.30
N LEU A 161 15.42 18.89 -14.57
CA LEU A 161 14.41 17.86 -14.57
C LEU A 161 13.29 18.06 -13.54
N ILE A 162 13.43 19.04 -12.63
CA ILE A 162 12.50 19.21 -11.50
C ILE A 162 11.07 19.50 -11.95
N LEU A 163 10.89 20.26 -13.05
CA LEU A 163 9.57 20.59 -13.58
C LEU A 163 8.83 19.33 -14.06
N ILE A 164 9.51 18.47 -14.82
CA ILE A 164 8.95 17.20 -15.32
C ILE A 164 8.59 16.31 -14.15
N PHE A 165 9.43 16.33 -13.12
CA PHE A 165 9.25 15.51 -11.92
C PHE A 165 8.03 15.95 -11.10
N ILE A 166 7.86 17.24 -10.87
CA ILE A 166 6.68 17.80 -10.18
C ILE A 166 5.41 17.50 -10.99
N LEU A 167 5.46 17.68 -12.32
CA LEU A 167 4.34 17.37 -13.19
C LEU A 167 3.96 15.87 -13.10
N SER A 168 4.96 14.97 -13.08
CA SER A 168 4.71 13.54 -12.94
C SER A 168 4.03 13.19 -11.60
N ILE A 169 4.47 13.77 -10.49
CA ILE A 169 3.82 13.59 -9.19
C ILE A 169 2.36 14.02 -9.23
N PHE A 170 2.07 15.18 -9.85
CA PHE A 170 0.70 15.66 -9.99
C PHE A 170 -0.16 14.68 -10.79
N VAL A 171 0.35 14.17 -11.93
CA VAL A 171 -0.36 13.20 -12.79
C VAL A 171 -0.62 11.90 -12.02
N PHE A 172 0.38 11.35 -11.31
CA PHE A 172 0.19 10.12 -10.52
C PHE A 172 -0.77 10.31 -9.36
N THR A 173 -0.73 11.46 -8.68
CA THR A 173 -1.65 11.76 -7.59
C THR A 173 -3.09 11.90 -8.10
N PHE A 174 -3.28 12.55 -9.24
CA PHE A 174 -4.59 12.65 -9.89
C PHE A 174 -5.11 11.28 -10.33
N LEU A 175 -4.25 10.45 -10.94
CA LEU A 175 -4.61 9.10 -11.33
C LEU A 175 -4.97 8.23 -10.12
N ALA A 176 -4.20 8.32 -9.02
CA ALA A 176 -4.49 7.61 -7.78
C ALA A 176 -5.85 8.02 -7.19
N TRP A 177 -6.18 9.32 -7.21
CA TRP A 177 -7.47 9.81 -6.77
C TRP A 177 -8.62 9.29 -7.64
N LEU A 178 -8.45 9.28 -8.97
CA LEU A 178 -9.44 8.77 -9.90
C LEU A 178 -9.64 7.26 -9.73
N ALA A 179 -8.53 6.50 -9.63
CA ALA A 179 -8.54 5.06 -9.38
C ALA A 179 -9.28 4.73 -8.08
N PHE A 180 -8.95 5.43 -7.00
CA PHE A 180 -9.63 5.26 -5.71
C PHE A 180 -11.14 5.49 -5.82
N LYS A 181 -11.57 6.56 -6.50
CA LYS A 181 -13.00 6.87 -6.66
C LYS A 181 -13.76 5.79 -7.46
N VAL A 182 -13.17 5.31 -8.55
CA VAL A 182 -13.78 4.30 -9.43
C VAL A 182 -13.76 2.92 -8.77
N THR A 183 -12.62 2.51 -8.24
CA THR A 183 -12.44 1.17 -7.65
C THR A 183 -13.26 1.01 -6.36
N ARG A 184 -13.37 2.06 -5.54
CA ARG A 184 -14.18 2.03 -4.32
C ARG A 184 -15.65 1.68 -4.60
N ALA A 185 -16.25 2.27 -5.62
CA ALA A 185 -17.64 1.96 -5.98
C ALA A 185 -17.80 0.51 -6.44
N ALA A 186 -16.87 0.01 -7.26
CA ALA A 186 -16.88 -1.37 -7.74
C ALA A 186 -16.63 -2.38 -6.60
N THR A 187 -15.70 -2.08 -5.69
CA THR A 187 -15.41 -2.91 -4.52
C THR A 187 -16.61 -3.00 -3.57
N SER A 188 -17.28 -1.87 -3.31
CA SER A 188 -18.49 -1.85 -2.47
C SER A 188 -19.61 -2.69 -3.08
N ALA A 189 -19.81 -2.61 -4.41
CA ALA A 189 -20.80 -3.42 -5.11
C ALA A 189 -20.49 -4.93 -5.08
N GLU A 190 -19.22 -5.30 -5.25
CA GLU A 190 -18.78 -6.71 -5.12
C GLU A 190 -18.95 -7.22 -3.69
N GLN A 191 -18.55 -6.45 -2.68
CA GLN A 191 -18.71 -6.82 -1.27
C GLN A 191 -20.17 -7.03 -0.89
N GLY A 192 -21.08 -6.17 -1.39
CA GLY A 192 -22.51 -6.35 -1.19
C GLY A 192 -23.05 -7.64 -1.80
N ALA A 193 -22.71 -7.93 -3.06
CA ALA A 193 -23.11 -9.15 -3.74
C ALA A 193 -22.55 -10.42 -3.05
N ARG A 194 -21.28 -10.35 -2.60
CA ARG A 194 -20.63 -11.43 -1.87
C ARG A 194 -21.30 -11.70 -0.53
N ALA A 195 -21.66 -10.66 0.22
CA ALA A 195 -22.39 -10.79 1.47
C ALA A 195 -23.75 -11.48 1.28
N GLU A 196 -24.46 -11.20 0.19
CA GLU A 196 -25.72 -11.88 -0.12
C GLU A 196 -25.57 -13.38 -0.35
N VAL A 197 -24.50 -13.82 -1.04
CA VAL A 197 -24.19 -15.25 -1.22
C VAL A 197 -23.82 -15.90 0.11
N GLU A 198 -22.97 -15.26 0.91
CA GLU A 198 -22.57 -15.74 2.23
C GLU A 198 -23.78 -15.87 3.17
N ASN A 199 -24.67 -14.87 3.18
CA ASN A 199 -25.90 -14.90 3.98
C ASN A 199 -26.83 -16.05 3.58
N LEU A 200 -27.01 -16.28 2.27
CA LEU A 200 -27.82 -17.40 1.78
C LEU A 200 -27.25 -18.74 2.26
N ILE A 201 -25.94 -18.94 2.21
CA ILE A 201 -25.30 -20.17 2.68
C ILE A 201 -25.54 -20.36 4.18
N ILE A 202 -25.35 -19.31 4.98
CA ILE A 202 -25.58 -19.35 6.43
C ILE A 202 -27.04 -19.69 6.73
N GLU A 203 -28.00 -19.13 6.01
CA GLU A 203 -29.42 -19.39 6.15
C GLU A 203 -29.75 -20.87 5.83
N ILE A 204 -29.22 -21.41 4.73
CA ILE A 204 -29.38 -22.82 4.33
C ILE A 204 -28.82 -23.73 5.41
N VAL A 205 -27.62 -23.45 5.93
CA VAL A 205 -26.97 -24.29 6.97
C VAL A 205 -27.72 -24.18 8.30
N SER A 206 -28.18 -23.02 8.68
CA SER A 206 -28.96 -22.82 9.93
C SER A 206 -30.28 -23.57 9.90
N ASN A 207 -30.95 -23.63 8.74
CA ASN A 207 -32.24 -24.26 8.53
C ASN A 207 -32.14 -25.63 7.83
N ARG A 208 -30.98 -26.31 7.96
CA ARG A 208 -30.69 -27.55 7.23
C ARG A 208 -31.75 -28.67 7.38
N ALA A 209 -32.37 -28.78 8.54
CA ALA A 209 -33.43 -29.78 8.78
C ALA A 209 -34.66 -29.48 7.90
N THR A 210 -35.11 -28.22 7.87
CA THR A 210 -36.22 -27.76 7.03
C THR A 210 -35.93 -27.93 5.56
N VAL A 211 -34.72 -27.55 5.12
CA VAL A 211 -34.28 -27.70 3.72
C VAL A 211 -34.33 -29.14 3.27
N LYS A 212 -33.89 -30.06 4.15
CA LYS A 212 -33.91 -31.52 3.86
C LYS A 212 -35.31 -32.11 3.91
N SER A 213 -36.14 -31.74 4.90
CA SER A 213 -37.50 -32.25 5.03
C SER A 213 -38.40 -31.81 3.88
N LEU A 214 -38.26 -30.56 3.42
CA LEU A 214 -39.05 -30.03 2.30
C LEU A 214 -38.48 -30.35 0.92
N ASN A 215 -37.30 -30.97 0.86
CA ASN A 215 -36.58 -31.34 -0.38
C ASN A 215 -36.42 -30.17 -1.37
N ILE A 216 -36.17 -28.96 -0.85
CA ILE A 216 -36.03 -27.70 -1.65
C ILE A 216 -34.61 -27.41 -2.13
N SER A 217 -33.72 -28.38 -2.04
CA SER A 217 -32.29 -28.20 -2.38
C SER A 217 -32.05 -27.71 -3.80
N GLU A 218 -32.84 -28.18 -4.78
CA GLU A 218 -32.70 -27.81 -6.18
C GLU A 218 -33.19 -26.35 -6.44
N TYR A 219 -34.20 -25.91 -5.72
CA TYR A 219 -34.65 -24.51 -5.75
C TYR A 219 -33.56 -23.60 -5.17
N LEU A 220 -33.01 -23.93 -4.01
CA LEU A 220 -31.96 -23.15 -3.35
C LEU A 220 -30.68 -23.12 -4.17
N LYS A 221 -30.35 -24.18 -4.90
CA LYS A 221 -29.22 -24.20 -5.84
C LYS A 221 -29.39 -23.18 -6.97
N ARG A 222 -30.60 -23.05 -7.53
CA ARG A 222 -30.87 -22.04 -8.56
C ARG A 222 -30.71 -20.62 -8.01
N VAL A 223 -31.25 -20.34 -6.82
CA VAL A 223 -31.11 -19.04 -6.15
C VAL A 223 -29.64 -18.75 -5.86
N TRP A 224 -28.89 -19.74 -5.40
CA TRP A 224 -27.46 -19.61 -5.16
C TRP A 224 -26.69 -19.31 -6.45
N LEU A 225 -26.96 -20.03 -7.53
CA LEU A 225 -26.29 -19.83 -8.83
C LEU A 225 -26.55 -18.41 -9.37
N GLU A 226 -27.77 -17.90 -9.23
CA GLU A 226 -28.09 -16.54 -9.64
C GLU A 226 -27.28 -15.50 -8.85
N LYS A 227 -27.29 -15.57 -7.52
CA LYS A 227 -26.51 -14.66 -6.65
C LYS A 227 -25.02 -14.81 -6.87
N HIS A 228 -24.53 -16.02 -7.07
CA HIS A 228 -23.13 -16.30 -7.34
C HIS A 228 -22.70 -15.71 -8.69
N SER A 229 -23.51 -15.83 -9.74
CA SER A 229 -23.23 -15.22 -11.05
C SER A 229 -23.15 -13.69 -10.97
N GLN A 230 -24.02 -13.05 -10.20
CA GLN A 230 -23.96 -11.61 -9.93
C GLN A 230 -22.65 -11.22 -9.21
N THR A 231 -22.23 -12.02 -8.21
CA THR A 231 -20.95 -11.80 -7.52
C THR A 231 -19.77 -11.92 -8.48
N MET A 232 -19.76 -12.91 -9.36
CA MET A 232 -18.72 -13.07 -10.38
C MET A 232 -18.70 -11.88 -11.35
N GLU A 233 -19.87 -11.40 -11.80
CA GLU A 233 -19.95 -10.23 -12.69
C GLU A 233 -19.38 -8.99 -12.02
N ARG A 234 -19.73 -8.72 -10.75
CA ARG A 234 -19.18 -7.59 -9.96
C ARG A 234 -17.67 -7.71 -9.75
N SER A 235 -17.19 -8.93 -9.48
CA SER A 235 -15.76 -9.21 -9.36
C SER A 235 -15.02 -8.94 -10.67
N LEU A 236 -15.56 -9.34 -11.81
CA LEU A 236 -15.00 -9.03 -13.13
C LEU A 236 -14.98 -7.52 -13.41
N GLN A 237 -16.06 -6.80 -13.08
CA GLN A 237 -16.12 -5.35 -13.25
C GLN A 237 -15.04 -4.64 -12.40
N ARG A 238 -14.87 -5.05 -11.13
CA ARG A 238 -13.80 -4.53 -10.27
C ARG A 238 -12.41 -4.88 -10.84
N GLY A 239 -12.20 -6.13 -11.25
CA GLY A 239 -10.95 -6.59 -11.85
C GLY A 239 -10.58 -5.77 -13.08
N ARG A 240 -11.50 -5.58 -14.03
CA ARG A 240 -11.27 -4.76 -15.23
C ARG A 240 -10.88 -3.32 -14.89
N SER A 241 -11.52 -2.71 -13.90
CA SER A 241 -11.18 -1.35 -13.47
C SER A 241 -9.79 -1.31 -12.84
N ALA A 242 -9.45 -2.25 -11.95
CA ALA A 242 -8.15 -2.34 -11.33
C ALA A 242 -7.03 -2.57 -12.36
N ASP A 243 -7.24 -3.49 -13.30
CA ASP A 243 -6.28 -3.80 -14.37
C ASP A 243 -6.05 -2.61 -15.30
N LEU A 244 -7.11 -1.85 -15.62
CA LEU A 244 -6.98 -0.64 -16.42
C LEU A 244 -6.06 0.37 -15.74
N PHE A 245 -6.30 0.66 -14.46
CA PHE A 245 -5.45 1.61 -13.71
C PHE A 245 -4.03 1.06 -13.51
N ALA A 246 -3.85 -0.24 -13.31
CA ALA A 246 -2.53 -0.86 -13.24
C ALA A 246 -1.76 -0.68 -14.55
N ASN A 247 -2.38 -0.96 -15.69
CA ASN A 247 -1.77 -0.80 -17.00
C ASN A 247 -1.46 0.67 -17.32
N VAL A 248 -2.37 1.59 -17.00
CA VAL A 248 -2.13 3.03 -17.15
C VAL A 248 -0.94 3.48 -16.29
N ASN A 249 -0.82 3.00 -15.04
CA ASN A 249 0.33 3.29 -14.18
C ASN A 249 1.65 2.83 -14.79
N VAL A 250 1.68 1.61 -15.36
CA VAL A 250 2.88 1.08 -16.03
C VAL A 250 3.27 1.96 -17.22
N VAL A 251 2.32 2.29 -18.09
CA VAL A 251 2.58 3.13 -19.28
C VAL A 251 3.02 4.53 -18.87
N LEU A 252 2.40 5.14 -17.88
CA LEU A 252 2.80 6.45 -17.35
C LEU A 252 4.21 6.41 -16.76
N THR A 253 4.55 5.36 -15.99
CA THR A 253 5.91 5.20 -15.44
C THR A 253 6.96 5.11 -16.55
N MET A 254 6.68 4.32 -17.61
CA MET A 254 7.53 4.27 -18.78
C MET A 254 7.64 5.63 -19.48
N GLY A 255 6.52 6.34 -19.65
CA GLY A 255 6.47 7.67 -20.25
C GLY A 255 7.29 8.70 -19.49
N VAL A 256 7.18 8.69 -18.15
CA VAL A 256 8.00 9.58 -17.29
C VAL A 256 9.49 9.23 -17.41
N THR A 257 9.85 7.94 -17.43
CA THR A 257 11.25 7.53 -17.61
C THR A 257 11.80 8.00 -18.96
N VAL A 258 11.03 7.85 -20.05
CA VAL A 258 11.40 8.34 -21.37
C VAL A 258 11.54 9.86 -21.37
N ALA A 259 10.58 10.58 -20.79
CA ALA A 259 10.63 12.04 -20.69
C ALA A 259 11.86 12.51 -19.91
N LEU A 260 12.08 11.98 -18.69
CA LEU A 260 13.25 12.33 -17.87
C LEU A 260 14.57 12.04 -18.61
N THR A 261 14.66 10.89 -19.28
CA THR A 261 15.86 10.52 -20.02
C THR A 261 16.08 11.43 -21.24
N SER A 262 15.02 11.75 -22.00
CA SER A 262 15.11 12.58 -23.20
C SER A 262 15.49 14.03 -22.86
N PHE A 263 14.76 14.65 -21.94
CA PHE A 263 15.08 16.03 -21.50
C PHE A 263 16.41 16.09 -20.76
N GLY A 264 16.73 15.06 -19.96
CA GLY A 264 18.02 14.98 -19.29
C GLY A 264 19.18 14.80 -20.28
N ALA A 265 19.00 14.04 -21.37
CA ALA A 265 20.01 13.93 -22.43
C ALA A 265 20.29 15.30 -23.08
N VAL A 266 19.26 16.09 -23.35
CA VAL A 266 19.43 17.46 -23.86
C VAL A 266 20.23 18.31 -22.86
N ALA A 267 19.85 18.27 -21.58
CA ALA A 267 20.54 19.00 -20.52
C ALA A 267 22.01 18.58 -20.35
N VAL A 268 22.33 17.30 -20.57
CA VAL A 268 23.70 16.80 -20.57
C VAL A 268 24.47 17.32 -21.77
N LEU A 269 23.87 17.36 -22.97
CA LEU A 269 24.49 17.95 -24.18
C LEU A 269 24.75 19.45 -24.01
N GLU A 270 23.87 20.14 -23.33
CA GLU A 270 24.02 21.56 -22.96
C GLU A 270 24.98 21.78 -21.79
N GLN A 271 25.58 20.73 -21.24
CA GLN A 271 26.49 20.76 -20.09
C GLN A 271 25.89 21.37 -18.81
N THR A 272 24.58 21.38 -18.67
CA THR A 272 23.88 21.88 -17.47
C THR A 272 23.74 20.80 -16.40
N MET A 273 23.97 19.53 -16.74
CA MET A 273 24.01 18.39 -15.83
C MET A 273 24.96 17.29 -16.33
N THR A 274 25.31 16.35 -15.43
CA THR A 274 26.18 15.22 -15.74
C THR A 274 25.39 13.96 -16.13
N ILE A 275 26.05 13.00 -16.79
CA ILE A 275 25.44 11.71 -17.10
C ILE A 275 25.08 10.96 -15.80
N GLY A 276 25.97 11.01 -14.80
CA GLY A 276 25.71 10.38 -13.50
C GLY A 276 24.50 10.99 -12.81
N SER A 277 24.33 12.32 -12.88
CA SER A 277 23.16 12.99 -12.30
C SER A 277 21.86 12.61 -13.02
N LEU A 278 21.86 12.41 -14.32
CA LEU A 278 20.72 11.94 -15.09
C LEU A 278 20.28 10.54 -14.63
N ILE A 279 21.23 9.61 -14.53
CA ILE A 279 20.94 8.23 -14.11
C ILE A 279 20.45 8.21 -12.66
N ALA A 280 21.13 8.93 -11.77
CA ALA A 280 20.74 9.04 -10.37
C ALA A 280 19.33 9.66 -10.20
N ALA A 281 19.01 10.70 -10.98
CA ALA A 281 17.68 11.31 -10.99
C ALA A 281 16.59 10.32 -11.43
N ASN A 282 16.81 9.52 -12.47
CA ASN A 282 15.89 8.46 -12.88
C ASN A 282 15.66 7.41 -11.79
N MET A 283 16.72 7.00 -11.08
CA MET A 283 16.61 6.06 -9.96
C MET A 283 15.80 6.63 -8.80
N LEU A 284 16.04 7.91 -8.47
CA LEU A 284 15.30 8.61 -7.42
C LEU A 284 13.84 8.85 -7.83
N ALA A 285 13.57 9.15 -9.09
CA ALA A 285 12.22 9.31 -9.63
C ALA A 285 11.36 8.06 -9.38
N THR A 286 11.92 6.89 -9.65
CA THR A 286 11.23 5.62 -9.40
C THR A 286 10.87 5.45 -7.92
N ARG A 287 11.72 5.88 -6.99
CA ARG A 287 11.48 5.82 -5.54
C ARG A 287 10.31 6.69 -5.08
N VAL A 288 10.08 7.83 -5.74
CA VAL A 288 8.94 8.71 -5.41
C VAL A 288 7.65 8.26 -6.09
N ILE A 289 7.74 7.80 -7.35
CA ILE A 289 6.57 7.38 -8.12
C ILE A 289 6.00 6.05 -7.60
N GLN A 290 6.84 5.11 -7.18
CA GLN A 290 6.43 3.78 -6.74
C GLN A 290 5.38 3.78 -5.62
N PRO A 291 5.51 4.53 -4.51
CA PRO A 291 4.47 4.61 -3.49
C PRO A 291 3.14 5.16 -4.02
N LEU A 292 3.20 6.17 -4.90
CA LEU A 292 1.99 6.78 -5.48
C LEU A 292 1.25 5.80 -6.39
N SER A 293 1.98 5.02 -7.19
CA SER A 293 1.40 3.99 -8.05
C SER A 293 0.77 2.86 -7.24
N GLN A 294 1.37 2.46 -6.12
CA GLN A 294 0.86 1.40 -5.25
C GLN A 294 -0.43 1.81 -4.52
N ILE A 295 -0.56 3.08 -4.11
CA ILE A 295 -1.80 3.60 -3.51
C ILE A 295 -2.97 3.53 -4.50
N SER A 296 -2.73 3.72 -5.78
CA SER A 296 -3.79 3.65 -6.79
C SER A 296 -4.33 2.22 -7.01
N LEU A 297 -3.60 1.21 -6.55
CA LEU A 297 -3.93 -0.22 -6.69
C LEU A 297 -4.43 -0.86 -5.38
N ALA A 298 -4.28 -0.18 -4.24
CA ALA A 298 -4.69 -0.64 -2.91
C ALA A 298 -6.14 -0.27 -2.60
#